data_7adbbf0b8c3c5f8a42000c6a68aad815
#
_entry.id   7adbbf0b8c3c5f8a42000c6a68aad815
#
_cell.length_a   1.000
_cell.length_b   1.000
_cell.length_c   1.000
_cell.angle_alpha   90.00
_cell.angle_beta   90.00
_cell.angle_gamma   90.00
#
_symmetry.space_group_name_H-M   'P 1'
#
loop_
_entity.id
_entity.type
_entity.pdbx_description
1 polymer ?
#
loop_
_entity_poly.entity_id
_entity_poly.type
_entity_poly.pdbx_seq_one_letter_code
_entity_poly.pdbx_strand_id
1 'polypeptide(L)'
;MVSIHKAPQKLDTKLLGCTSEKLTFEHMNRKNVLAYLDWLQTDKSSSVLTRNQRLAAMHAFCRYMQYEDVTRLNQWQEILGIRMKKTIKATMNYLTLDAVKELLAQIPQTTIRGRRDLAMLSLLYETGARVQELIDLRPVDVCLSKPCYVTLFGKGRKKRLVPIQDAQVSILRKYMEENHLLELRMNQCPLFQNGRGGKLTGAGITYILKNYATMARTATENLIPEKISPHCLRHSKAMHLLQAGVNLVYIRDILGHVSIQTTEVYARADSKQKREALEKTYTSILPQGEDVKTSWESDSELKSWLKSLGR
;
A
#
# COMPACT_ATOMS: atom_id res chain seq x y z
N MET A 1 -4.74 -25.06 7.48
CA MET A 1 -4.06 -25.75 6.35
C MET A 1 -3.64 -24.70 5.34
N VAL A 2 -2.37 -24.33 5.31
CA VAL A 2 -1.82 -23.45 4.29
C VAL A 2 -1.63 -24.29 3.04
N SER A 3 -2.31 -23.94 1.96
CA SER A 3 -2.25 -24.64 0.69
C SER A 3 -0.82 -24.64 0.12
N ILE A 4 -0.09 -25.70 0.37
CA ILE A 4 1.25 -25.99 -0.20
C ILE A 4 1.14 -26.30 -1.71
N HIS A 5 -0.08 -26.38 -2.25
CA HIS A 5 -0.39 -26.90 -3.60
C HIS A 5 -0.11 -25.94 -4.76
N LYS A 6 0.51 -24.78 -4.56
CA LYS A 6 0.94 -23.90 -5.67
C LYS A 6 2.40 -23.51 -5.61
N ALA A 7 3.28 -24.43 -5.24
CA ALA A 7 4.68 -24.35 -5.65
C ALA A 7 4.75 -24.69 -7.15
N PRO A 8 5.54 -23.99 -7.95
CA PRO A 8 5.47 -24.08 -9.40
C PRO A 8 5.99 -25.47 -9.85
N GLN A 9 5.11 -26.24 -10.47
CA GLN A 9 5.39 -27.54 -11.10
C GLN A 9 6.60 -27.57 -12.05
N LYS A 10 7.08 -26.40 -12.49
CA LYS A 10 8.25 -26.24 -13.36
C LYS A 10 9.60 -26.22 -12.61
N LEU A 11 9.60 -26.09 -11.28
CA LEU A 11 10.80 -26.05 -10.48
C LEU A 11 11.40 -27.44 -10.27
N ASP A 12 10.51 -28.38 -10.05
CA ASP A 12 10.85 -29.73 -9.61
C ASP A 12 11.69 -30.48 -10.66
N THR A 13 11.33 -30.35 -11.94
CA THR A 13 12.01 -31.04 -13.04
C THR A 13 13.36 -30.43 -13.43
N LYS A 14 13.52 -29.12 -13.30
CA LYS A 14 14.71 -28.41 -13.81
C LYS A 14 15.84 -28.32 -12.78
N LEU A 15 15.53 -28.23 -11.49
CA LEU A 15 16.51 -28.12 -10.40
C LEU A 15 16.79 -29.40 -9.65
N LEU A 16 15.76 -30.23 -9.47
CA LEU A 16 15.84 -31.42 -8.65
C LEU A 16 15.74 -32.71 -9.47
N GLY A 17 15.43 -32.62 -10.77
CA GLY A 17 15.27 -33.78 -11.65
C GLY A 17 14.05 -34.65 -11.33
N CYS A 18 13.16 -34.20 -10.43
CA CYS A 18 11.98 -34.95 -10.00
C CYS A 18 10.69 -34.11 -10.10
N THR A 19 9.55 -34.74 -10.25
CA THR A 19 8.25 -34.08 -10.22
C THR A 19 7.81 -33.76 -8.79
N SER A 20 6.89 -32.79 -8.61
CA SER A 20 6.38 -32.37 -7.28
C SER A 20 5.83 -33.54 -6.45
N GLU A 21 5.31 -34.57 -7.12
CA GLU A 21 4.77 -35.77 -6.48
C GLU A 21 5.86 -36.69 -5.89
N LYS A 22 7.10 -36.56 -6.38
CA LYS A 22 8.28 -37.34 -5.92
C LYS A 22 9.16 -36.57 -4.95
N LEU A 23 8.76 -35.35 -4.55
CA LEU A 23 9.48 -34.55 -3.57
C LEU A 23 9.40 -35.21 -2.19
N THR A 24 10.56 -35.53 -1.64
CA THR A 24 10.73 -36.01 -0.26
C THR A 24 11.46 -34.97 0.59
N PHE A 25 11.46 -35.17 1.90
CA PHE A 25 12.22 -34.29 2.81
C PHE A 25 13.73 -34.30 2.57
N GLU A 26 14.28 -35.35 1.96
CA GLU A 26 15.68 -35.43 1.56
C GLU A 26 16.07 -34.38 0.50
N HIS A 27 15.12 -34.05 -0.37
CA HIS A 27 15.31 -32.99 -1.37
C HIS A 27 15.31 -31.59 -0.75
N MET A 28 14.76 -31.42 0.45
CA MET A 28 14.71 -30.15 1.15
C MET A 28 15.94 -29.92 2.03
N ASN A 29 17.12 -29.90 1.42
CA ASN A 29 18.37 -29.64 2.08
C ASN A 29 18.91 -28.24 1.74
N ARG A 30 19.92 -27.77 2.50
CA ARG A 30 20.53 -26.45 2.33
C ARG A 30 21.00 -26.18 0.90
N LYS A 31 21.61 -27.17 0.24
CA LYS A 31 22.14 -27.05 -1.14
C LYS A 31 21.00 -26.74 -2.13
N ASN A 32 19.94 -27.53 -2.08
CA ASN A 32 18.79 -27.38 -2.98
C ASN A 32 18.00 -26.08 -2.71
N VAL A 33 17.88 -25.68 -1.44
CA VAL A 33 17.26 -24.39 -1.09
C VAL A 33 18.09 -23.22 -1.64
N LEU A 34 19.40 -23.25 -1.53
CA LEU A 34 20.28 -22.22 -2.12
C LEU A 34 20.14 -22.19 -3.64
N ALA A 35 20.21 -23.34 -4.31
CA ALA A 35 20.03 -23.45 -5.75
C ALA A 35 18.67 -22.87 -6.21
N TYR A 36 17.60 -23.14 -5.46
CA TYR A 36 16.28 -22.55 -5.71
C TYR A 36 16.27 -21.02 -5.56
N LEU A 37 16.90 -20.52 -4.52
CA LEU A 37 16.95 -19.07 -4.27
C LEU A 37 17.80 -18.34 -5.35
N ASP A 38 18.83 -18.98 -5.85
CA ASP A 38 19.65 -18.44 -6.93
C ASP A 38 18.89 -18.49 -8.26
N TRP A 39 18.23 -19.61 -8.57
CA TRP A 39 17.37 -19.72 -9.75
C TRP A 39 16.27 -18.67 -9.79
N LEU A 40 15.66 -18.32 -8.63
CA LEU A 40 14.70 -17.24 -8.56
C LEU A 40 15.28 -15.90 -9.03
N GLN A 41 16.57 -15.66 -8.76
CA GLN A 41 17.20 -14.40 -9.11
C GLN A 41 17.75 -14.41 -10.54
N THR A 42 18.35 -15.52 -10.99
CA THR A 42 18.96 -15.63 -12.33
C THR A 42 17.92 -15.89 -13.42
N ASP A 43 17.15 -16.98 -13.31
CA ASP A 43 16.24 -17.42 -14.37
C ASP A 43 14.88 -16.69 -14.31
N LYS A 44 14.39 -16.34 -13.10
CA LYS A 44 13.10 -15.66 -12.91
C LYS A 44 13.21 -14.16 -12.71
N SER A 45 14.43 -13.62 -12.70
CA SER A 45 14.68 -12.18 -12.47
C SER A 45 13.89 -11.63 -11.28
N SER A 46 13.70 -12.46 -10.26
CA SER A 46 12.92 -12.07 -9.06
C SER A 46 13.73 -11.11 -8.19
N SER A 47 13.04 -10.12 -7.60
CA SER A 47 13.67 -9.17 -6.69
C SER A 47 14.24 -9.87 -5.44
N VAL A 48 15.23 -9.24 -4.80
CA VAL A 48 15.79 -9.70 -3.51
C VAL A 48 14.68 -9.80 -2.45
N LEU A 49 13.67 -8.93 -2.48
CA LEU A 49 12.53 -8.99 -1.59
C LEU A 49 11.72 -10.29 -1.80
N THR A 50 11.43 -10.64 -3.05
CA THR A 50 10.70 -11.88 -3.39
C THR A 50 11.51 -13.10 -2.96
N ARG A 51 12.83 -13.13 -3.22
CA ARG A 51 13.74 -14.18 -2.74
C ARG A 51 13.63 -14.35 -1.21
N ASN A 52 13.73 -13.23 -0.47
CA ASN A 52 13.67 -13.25 1.00
C ASN A 52 12.29 -13.70 1.52
N GLN A 53 11.20 -13.33 0.86
CA GLN A 53 9.87 -13.82 1.20
C GLN A 53 9.74 -15.34 1.04
N ARG A 54 10.32 -15.91 -0.03
CA ARG A 54 10.36 -17.37 -0.23
C ARG A 54 11.19 -18.06 0.85
N LEU A 55 12.35 -17.50 1.17
CA LEU A 55 13.19 -18.02 2.26
C LEU A 55 12.48 -17.93 3.62
N ALA A 56 11.76 -16.83 3.90
CA ALA A 56 10.98 -16.69 5.13
C ALA A 56 9.91 -17.77 5.26
N ALA A 57 9.23 -18.13 4.15
CA ALA A 57 8.25 -19.22 4.15
C ALA A 57 8.90 -20.58 4.43
N MET A 58 10.08 -20.83 3.85
CA MET A 58 10.85 -22.06 4.12
C MET A 58 11.32 -22.11 5.58
N HIS A 59 11.81 -21.00 6.12
CA HIS A 59 12.18 -20.90 7.53
C HIS A 59 10.99 -21.17 8.47
N ALA A 60 9.80 -20.65 8.16
CA ALA A 60 8.59 -20.93 8.94
C ALA A 60 8.25 -22.43 8.93
N PHE A 61 8.35 -23.06 7.75
CA PHE A 61 8.18 -24.50 7.62
C PHE A 61 9.23 -25.30 8.40
N CYS A 62 10.52 -24.98 8.26
CA CYS A 62 11.58 -25.67 8.99
C CYS A 62 11.44 -25.52 10.50
N ARG A 63 11.02 -24.35 11.02
CA ARG A 63 10.73 -24.18 12.44
C ARG A 63 9.63 -25.11 12.92
N TYR A 64 8.58 -25.29 12.14
CA TYR A 64 7.51 -26.24 12.45
C TYR A 64 8.04 -27.67 12.44
N MET A 65 8.79 -28.03 11.39
CA MET A 65 9.34 -29.40 11.24
C MET A 65 10.35 -29.79 12.31
N GLN A 66 11.03 -28.86 12.97
CA GLN A 66 11.88 -29.17 14.10
C GLN A 66 11.17 -29.89 15.25
N TYR A 67 9.87 -29.64 15.40
CA TYR A 67 9.01 -30.30 16.42
C TYR A 67 8.36 -31.58 15.90
N GLU A 68 8.07 -31.66 14.62
CA GLU A 68 7.37 -32.81 14.00
C GLU A 68 8.34 -33.94 13.61
N ASP A 69 9.55 -33.60 13.16
CA ASP A 69 10.55 -34.57 12.71
C ASP A 69 11.94 -34.24 13.29
N VAL A 70 12.14 -34.72 14.51
CA VAL A 70 13.38 -34.54 15.26
C VAL A 70 14.55 -35.30 14.60
N THR A 71 14.28 -36.36 13.83
CA THR A 71 15.31 -37.17 13.18
C THR A 71 16.12 -36.36 12.15
N ARG A 72 15.52 -35.30 11.58
CA ARG A 72 16.13 -34.39 10.61
C ARG A 72 16.46 -33.02 11.19
N LEU A 73 16.58 -32.90 12.50
CA LEU A 73 16.82 -31.61 13.19
C LEU A 73 17.99 -30.82 12.58
N ASN A 74 19.08 -31.51 12.29
CA ASN A 74 20.29 -30.90 11.73
C ASN A 74 20.01 -30.29 10.34
N GLN A 75 19.27 -30.99 9.51
CA GLN A 75 18.85 -30.53 8.17
C GLN A 75 18.01 -29.26 8.26
N TRP A 76 17.06 -29.22 9.20
CA TRP A 76 16.22 -28.02 9.41
C TRP A 76 17.04 -26.84 9.92
N GLN A 77 17.98 -27.05 10.82
CA GLN A 77 18.87 -26.02 11.34
C GLN A 77 19.79 -25.46 10.25
N GLU A 78 20.33 -26.29 9.38
CA GLU A 78 21.14 -25.83 8.25
C GLU A 78 20.39 -24.88 7.31
N ILE A 79 19.10 -25.18 7.04
CA ILE A 79 18.26 -24.30 6.22
C ILE A 79 17.96 -23.00 6.96
N LEU A 80 17.66 -23.06 8.26
CA LEU A 80 17.43 -21.88 9.10
C LEU A 80 18.66 -20.97 9.19
N GLY A 81 19.85 -21.53 9.04
CA GLY A 81 21.12 -20.80 8.98
C GLY A 81 21.33 -19.98 7.68
N ILE A 82 20.47 -20.13 6.67
CA ILE A 82 20.56 -19.34 5.43
C ILE A 82 20.13 -17.91 5.70
N ARG A 83 21.04 -16.96 5.51
CA ARG A 83 20.78 -15.54 5.77
C ARG A 83 19.96 -14.89 4.66
N MET A 84 19.06 -13.98 5.07
CA MET A 84 18.38 -13.11 4.13
C MET A 84 19.34 -12.06 3.56
N LYS A 85 19.23 -11.76 2.27
CA LYS A 85 20.01 -10.69 1.63
C LYS A 85 19.50 -9.33 2.11
N LYS A 86 20.40 -8.37 2.30
CA LYS A 86 20.04 -6.99 2.60
C LYS A 86 19.18 -6.40 1.47
N THR A 87 18.11 -5.71 1.83
CA THR A 87 17.22 -5.02 0.88
C THR A 87 17.20 -3.54 1.19
N ILE A 88 17.24 -2.72 0.16
CA ILE A 88 16.96 -1.30 0.29
C ILE A 88 15.44 -1.18 0.43
N LYS A 89 14.98 -0.55 1.50
CA LYS A 89 13.55 -0.25 1.66
C LYS A 89 13.16 0.77 0.59
N ALA A 90 12.28 0.36 -0.32
CA ALA A 90 11.71 1.28 -1.28
C ALA A 90 10.98 2.42 -0.55
N THR A 91 11.12 3.63 -1.06
CA THR A 91 10.31 4.77 -0.62
C THR A 91 8.83 4.46 -0.81
N MET A 92 8.02 4.84 0.16
CA MET A 92 6.58 4.61 0.10
C MET A 92 5.96 5.51 -0.97
N ASN A 93 5.34 4.91 -1.98
CA ASN A 93 4.60 5.65 -2.98
C ASN A 93 3.23 6.04 -2.43
N TYR A 94 2.98 7.34 -2.33
CA TYR A 94 1.69 7.91 -2.02
C TYR A 94 1.38 9.09 -2.94
N LEU A 95 0.12 9.42 -3.08
CA LEU A 95 -0.37 10.56 -3.86
C LEU A 95 -0.49 11.78 -2.95
N THR A 96 -0.17 12.95 -3.46
CA THR A 96 -0.52 14.22 -2.80
C THR A 96 -2.03 14.45 -2.80
N LEU A 97 -2.53 15.40 -2.02
CA LEU A 97 -3.96 15.76 -2.03
C LEU A 97 -4.42 16.17 -3.44
N ASP A 98 -3.61 16.95 -4.14
CA ASP A 98 -3.94 17.40 -5.50
C ASP A 98 -3.92 16.26 -6.50
N ALA A 99 -2.98 15.31 -6.35
CA ALA A 99 -2.97 14.10 -7.16
C ALA A 99 -4.22 13.22 -6.95
N VAL A 100 -4.71 13.13 -5.70
CA VAL A 100 -5.97 12.40 -5.41
C VAL A 100 -7.18 13.14 -6.02
N LYS A 101 -7.23 14.47 -5.89
CA LYS A 101 -8.30 15.28 -6.50
C LYS A 101 -8.31 15.11 -8.02
N GLU A 102 -7.16 15.25 -8.66
CA GLU A 102 -7.02 15.12 -10.12
C GLU A 102 -7.42 13.71 -10.59
N LEU A 103 -6.97 12.67 -9.90
CA LEU A 103 -7.35 11.30 -10.19
C LEU A 103 -8.86 11.08 -10.15
N LEU A 104 -9.54 11.60 -9.13
CA LEU A 104 -11.00 11.45 -8.97
C LEU A 104 -11.77 12.33 -9.97
N ALA A 105 -11.22 13.46 -10.38
CA ALA A 105 -11.81 14.35 -11.38
C ALA A 105 -11.90 13.72 -12.77
N GLN A 106 -11.02 12.75 -13.10
CA GLN A 106 -11.07 12.03 -14.36
C GLN A 106 -12.26 11.08 -14.49
N ILE A 107 -12.98 10.82 -13.40
CA ILE A 107 -14.04 9.82 -13.40
C ILE A 107 -15.36 10.43 -13.94
N PRO A 108 -15.88 9.96 -15.10
CA PRO A 108 -17.05 10.53 -15.72
C PRO A 108 -18.32 10.23 -14.89
N GLN A 109 -18.97 11.25 -14.37
CA GLN A 109 -20.18 11.09 -13.57
C GLN A 109 -21.45 10.92 -14.42
N THR A 110 -21.36 11.07 -15.72
CA THR A 110 -22.47 10.92 -16.68
C THR A 110 -22.88 9.46 -16.87
N THR A 111 -21.97 8.51 -16.61
CA THR A 111 -22.21 7.08 -16.81
C THR A 111 -22.46 6.36 -15.47
N ILE A 112 -23.28 5.32 -15.48
CA ILE A 112 -23.55 4.46 -14.30
C ILE A 112 -22.23 3.85 -13.77
N ARG A 113 -21.35 3.39 -14.69
CA ARG A 113 -20.04 2.84 -14.32
C ARG A 113 -19.15 3.89 -13.66
N GLY A 114 -19.11 5.09 -14.22
CA GLY A 114 -18.32 6.18 -13.65
C GLY A 114 -18.78 6.57 -12.25
N ARG A 115 -20.11 6.69 -12.02
CA ARG A 115 -20.63 6.98 -10.68
C ARG A 115 -20.29 5.87 -9.67
N ARG A 116 -20.38 4.59 -10.08
CA ARG A 116 -19.87 3.48 -9.26
C ARG A 116 -18.39 3.63 -8.95
N ASP A 117 -17.55 3.89 -9.96
CA ASP A 117 -16.12 3.97 -9.83
C ASP A 117 -15.70 5.15 -8.95
N LEU A 118 -16.41 6.29 -9.06
CA LEU A 118 -16.21 7.44 -8.17
C LEU A 118 -16.56 7.08 -6.72
N ALA A 119 -17.74 6.52 -6.47
CA ALA A 119 -18.16 6.10 -5.13
C ALA A 119 -17.18 5.09 -4.53
N MET A 120 -16.68 4.15 -5.34
CA MET A 120 -15.75 3.11 -4.93
C MET A 120 -14.35 3.65 -4.61
N LEU A 121 -13.75 4.43 -5.52
CA LEU A 121 -12.37 4.92 -5.35
C LEU A 121 -12.28 6.03 -4.31
N SER A 122 -13.28 6.91 -4.23
CA SER A 122 -13.35 7.93 -3.17
C SER A 122 -13.52 7.28 -1.79
N LEU A 123 -14.38 6.25 -1.66
CA LEU A 123 -14.56 5.52 -0.41
C LEU A 123 -13.27 4.75 -0.02
N LEU A 124 -12.58 4.14 -0.98
CA LEU A 124 -11.32 3.45 -0.74
C LEU A 124 -10.26 4.41 -0.18
N TYR A 125 -10.17 5.62 -0.72
CA TYR A 125 -9.29 6.66 -0.20
C TYR A 125 -9.77 7.18 1.16
N GLU A 126 -11.05 7.55 1.29
CA GLU A 126 -11.61 8.16 2.50
C GLU A 126 -11.44 7.26 3.73
N THR A 127 -11.72 5.97 3.59
CA THR A 127 -11.64 5.00 4.68
C THR A 127 -10.25 4.40 4.86
N GLY A 128 -9.37 4.52 3.87
CA GLY A 128 -8.09 3.81 3.84
C GLY A 128 -8.26 2.29 3.90
N ALA A 129 -9.39 1.75 3.43
CA ALA A 129 -9.68 0.32 3.45
C ALA A 129 -8.67 -0.49 2.64
N ARG A 130 -8.51 -1.78 2.98
CA ARG A 130 -7.84 -2.71 2.07
C ARG A 130 -8.77 -3.06 0.92
N VAL A 131 -8.21 -3.35 -0.25
CA VAL A 131 -9.02 -3.67 -1.43
C VAL A 131 -10.00 -4.82 -1.18
N GLN A 132 -9.61 -5.82 -0.41
CA GLN A 132 -10.49 -6.93 -0.08
C GLN A 132 -11.63 -6.52 0.88
N GLU A 133 -11.36 -5.62 1.83
CA GLU A 133 -12.39 -5.08 2.73
C GLU A 133 -13.45 -4.31 1.94
N LEU A 134 -13.03 -3.56 0.91
CA LEU A 134 -13.94 -2.84 0.01
C LEU A 134 -14.76 -3.79 -0.87
N ILE A 135 -14.14 -4.86 -1.41
CA ILE A 135 -14.82 -5.90 -2.23
C ILE A 135 -15.92 -6.60 -1.42
N ASP A 136 -15.64 -6.86 -0.14
CA ASP A 136 -16.54 -7.61 0.74
C ASP A 136 -17.59 -6.72 1.42
N LEU A 137 -17.53 -5.39 1.20
CA LEU A 137 -18.46 -4.42 1.76
C LEU A 137 -19.88 -4.61 1.19
N ARG A 138 -20.87 -4.51 2.07
CA ARG A 138 -22.31 -4.66 1.74
C ARG A 138 -23.06 -3.40 2.12
N PRO A 139 -24.25 -3.15 1.54
CA PRO A 139 -25.09 -2.03 1.92
C PRO A 139 -25.36 -1.93 3.43
N VAL A 140 -25.58 -3.06 4.11
CA VAL A 140 -25.81 -3.13 5.57
C VAL A 140 -24.62 -2.64 6.39
N ASP A 141 -23.43 -2.62 5.83
CA ASP A 141 -22.20 -2.19 6.50
C ASP A 141 -21.98 -0.67 6.40
N VAL A 142 -22.88 0.07 5.71
CA VAL A 142 -22.82 1.52 5.49
C VAL A 142 -23.95 2.22 6.25
N CYS A 143 -23.59 3.09 7.18
CA CYS A 143 -24.53 3.94 7.89
C CYS A 143 -24.51 5.34 7.28
N LEU A 144 -25.60 5.74 6.59
CA LEU A 144 -25.76 7.05 5.95
C LEU A 144 -26.50 8.07 6.83
N SER A 145 -26.93 7.69 8.04
CA SER A 145 -27.51 8.57 9.06
C SER A 145 -26.44 8.95 10.09
N LYS A 146 -26.55 10.15 10.65
CA LYS A 146 -25.57 10.66 11.63
C LYS A 146 -25.61 9.84 12.94
N PRO A 147 -24.47 9.41 13.45
CA PRO A 147 -23.10 9.57 12.90
C PRO A 147 -22.84 8.64 11.70
N CYS A 148 -22.39 9.23 10.56
CA CYS A 148 -22.15 8.49 9.33
C CYS A 148 -20.84 7.70 9.42
N TYR A 149 -20.86 6.39 9.12
CA TYR A 149 -19.69 5.53 9.15
C TYR A 149 -19.81 4.32 8.24
N VAL A 150 -18.68 3.70 7.98
CA VAL A 150 -18.60 2.40 7.30
C VAL A 150 -17.98 1.38 8.23
N THR A 151 -18.59 0.19 8.28
CA THR A 151 -18.09 -0.96 9.04
C THR A 151 -17.18 -1.79 8.16
N LEU A 152 -15.90 -1.88 8.52
CA LEU A 152 -14.92 -2.68 7.79
C LEU A 152 -14.50 -3.89 8.62
N PHE A 153 -14.35 -5.04 7.93
CA PHE A 153 -13.92 -6.30 8.54
C PHE A 153 -12.50 -6.64 8.08
N GLY A 154 -11.54 -6.49 8.98
CA GLY A 154 -10.12 -6.78 8.75
C GLY A 154 -9.74 -8.26 8.93
N LYS A 155 -8.42 -8.52 8.87
CA LYS A 155 -7.86 -9.86 9.11
C LYS A 155 -8.29 -10.38 10.50
N GLY A 156 -8.76 -11.63 10.54
CA GLY A 156 -9.29 -12.24 11.78
C GLY A 156 -10.70 -11.75 12.15
N ARG A 157 -11.47 -11.23 11.19
CA ARG A 157 -12.83 -10.69 11.38
C ARG A 157 -12.92 -9.55 12.39
N LYS A 158 -11.82 -8.85 12.65
CA LYS A 158 -11.84 -7.67 13.51
C LYS A 158 -12.62 -6.55 12.84
N LYS A 159 -13.72 -6.15 13.50
CA LYS A 159 -14.61 -5.07 13.06
C LYS A 159 -14.00 -3.73 13.45
N ARG A 160 -14.06 -2.74 12.55
CA ARG A 160 -13.79 -1.33 12.86
C ARG A 160 -14.81 -0.42 12.18
N LEU A 161 -15.14 0.65 12.85
CA LEU A 161 -16.02 1.71 12.34
C LEU A 161 -15.13 2.84 11.84
N VAL A 162 -15.30 3.24 10.59
CA VAL A 162 -14.56 4.36 10.01
C VAL A 162 -15.55 5.45 9.67
N PRO A 163 -15.46 6.62 10.32
CA PRO A 163 -16.30 7.77 9.99
C PRO A 163 -16.08 8.22 8.55
N ILE A 164 -17.15 8.65 7.90
CA ILE A 164 -17.10 9.22 6.54
C ILE A 164 -17.71 10.63 6.54
N GLN A 165 -17.14 11.49 5.69
CA GLN A 165 -17.55 12.88 5.57
C GLN A 165 -18.84 13.04 4.77
N ASP A 166 -19.58 14.14 4.99
CA ASP A 166 -20.87 14.40 4.34
C ASP A 166 -20.79 14.37 2.80
N ALA A 167 -19.68 14.83 2.22
CA ALA A 167 -19.43 14.73 0.78
C ALA A 167 -19.41 13.28 0.28
N GLN A 168 -18.74 12.39 1.02
CA GLN A 168 -18.70 10.96 0.68
C GLN A 168 -20.06 10.30 0.89
N VAL A 169 -20.79 10.70 1.93
CA VAL A 169 -22.17 10.22 2.18
C VAL A 169 -23.06 10.56 1.00
N SER A 170 -22.97 11.78 0.46
CA SER A 170 -23.77 12.23 -0.69
C SER A 170 -23.48 11.39 -1.94
N ILE A 171 -22.21 11.10 -2.22
CA ILE A 171 -21.80 10.26 -3.35
C ILE A 171 -22.33 8.83 -3.18
N LEU A 172 -22.18 8.25 -1.97
CA LEU A 172 -22.65 6.89 -1.68
C LEU A 172 -24.15 6.78 -1.72
N ARG A 173 -24.86 7.74 -1.15
CA ARG A 173 -26.33 7.77 -1.17
C ARG A 173 -26.84 7.75 -2.60
N LYS A 174 -26.38 8.67 -3.44
CA LYS A 174 -26.76 8.73 -4.85
C LYS A 174 -26.48 7.41 -5.57
N TYR A 175 -25.28 6.83 -5.37
CA TYR A 175 -24.92 5.54 -5.96
C TYR A 175 -25.83 4.42 -5.48
N MET A 176 -26.14 4.36 -4.17
CA MET A 176 -26.98 3.32 -3.58
C MET A 176 -28.43 3.43 -4.00
N GLU A 177 -28.97 4.66 -4.12
CA GLU A 177 -30.33 4.93 -4.62
C GLU A 177 -30.45 4.48 -6.08
N GLU A 178 -29.54 4.89 -6.95
CA GLU A 178 -29.54 4.55 -8.37
C GLU A 178 -29.46 3.04 -8.65
N ASN A 179 -28.85 2.28 -7.73
CA ASN A 179 -28.67 0.83 -7.87
C ASN A 179 -29.62 0.03 -6.96
N HIS A 180 -30.63 0.65 -6.38
CA HIS A 180 -31.62 0.03 -5.48
C HIS A 180 -31.03 -0.68 -4.26
N LEU A 181 -29.82 -0.27 -3.83
CA LEU A 181 -29.07 -0.91 -2.74
C LEU A 181 -29.60 -0.53 -1.34
N LEU A 182 -30.53 0.40 -1.24
CA LEU A 182 -31.18 0.77 0.03
C LEU A 182 -32.36 -0.16 0.38
N GLU A 183 -32.79 -1.02 -0.53
CA GLU A 183 -33.83 -1.97 -0.27
C GLU A 183 -33.33 -3.13 0.64
N LEU A 184 -34.18 -3.58 1.58
CA LEU A 184 -33.83 -4.63 2.54
C LEU A 184 -33.33 -5.93 1.89
N ARG A 185 -33.91 -6.31 0.74
CA ARG A 185 -33.49 -7.47 -0.04
C ARG A 185 -32.06 -7.40 -0.55
N MET A 186 -31.52 -6.18 -0.71
CA MET A 186 -30.17 -5.93 -1.23
C MET A 186 -29.12 -5.79 -0.12
N ASN A 187 -29.49 -5.87 1.14
CA ASN A 187 -28.60 -5.66 2.28
C ASN A 187 -27.38 -6.58 2.31
N GLN A 188 -27.46 -7.77 1.73
CA GLN A 188 -26.40 -8.78 1.72
C GLN A 188 -25.64 -8.87 0.40
N CYS A 189 -26.03 -8.13 -0.62
CA CYS A 189 -25.33 -8.11 -1.90
C CYS A 189 -24.01 -7.31 -1.77
N PRO A 190 -23.06 -7.47 -2.70
CA PRO A 190 -21.87 -6.59 -2.73
C PRO A 190 -22.29 -5.14 -2.93
N LEU A 191 -21.69 -4.22 -2.16
CA LEU A 191 -21.94 -2.78 -2.33
C LEU A 191 -21.52 -2.33 -3.73
N PHE A 192 -20.34 -2.74 -4.18
CA PHE A 192 -19.82 -2.44 -5.53
C PHE A 192 -19.86 -3.68 -6.40
N GLN A 193 -20.71 -3.64 -7.41
CA GLN A 193 -20.96 -4.78 -8.28
C GLN A 193 -20.25 -4.64 -9.63
N ASN A 194 -19.88 -5.77 -10.21
CA ASN A 194 -19.43 -5.83 -11.60
C ASN A 194 -20.66 -5.80 -12.56
N GLY A 195 -20.42 -5.78 -13.88
CA GLY A 195 -21.50 -5.73 -14.87
C GLY A 195 -22.44 -6.94 -14.89
N ARG A 196 -22.16 -8.01 -14.11
CA ARG A 196 -22.98 -9.21 -13.95
C ARG A 196 -23.66 -9.28 -12.57
N GLY A 197 -23.63 -8.21 -11.78
CA GLY A 197 -24.19 -8.16 -10.42
C GLY A 197 -23.36 -8.84 -9.34
N GLY A 198 -22.21 -9.43 -9.69
CA GLY A 198 -21.32 -10.08 -8.74
C GLY A 198 -20.25 -9.17 -8.15
N LYS A 199 -19.45 -9.72 -7.21
CA LYS A 199 -18.31 -9.00 -6.60
C LYS A 199 -17.30 -8.57 -7.66
N LEU A 200 -16.71 -7.38 -7.44
CA LEU A 200 -15.50 -6.98 -8.12
C LEU A 200 -14.31 -7.84 -7.65
N THR A 201 -13.24 -7.88 -8.44
CA THR A 201 -11.98 -8.51 -8.04
C THR A 201 -10.93 -7.43 -7.74
N GLY A 202 -9.92 -7.78 -6.93
CA GLY A 202 -8.81 -6.87 -6.66
C GLY A 202 -8.05 -6.45 -7.93
N ALA A 203 -7.95 -7.38 -8.90
CA ALA A 203 -7.38 -7.09 -10.23
C ALA A 203 -8.26 -6.10 -11.01
N GLY A 204 -9.58 -6.27 -10.96
CA GLY A 204 -10.54 -5.36 -11.59
C GLY A 204 -10.45 -3.94 -11.02
N ILE A 205 -10.43 -3.79 -9.70
CA ILE A 205 -10.28 -2.47 -9.04
C ILE A 205 -8.93 -1.84 -9.41
N THR A 206 -7.87 -2.65 -9.44
CA THR A 206 -6.54 -2.16 -9.83
C THR A 206 -6.52 -1.69 -11.28
N TYR A 207 -7.20 -2.40 -12.18
CA TYR A 207 -7.34 -2.01 -13.58
C TYR A 207 -8.10 -0.68 -13.72
N ILE A 208 -9.25 -0.54 -13.04
CA ILE A 208 -10.06 0.70 -13.03
C ILE A 208 -9.20 1.87 -12.53
N LEU A 209 -8.51 1.71 -11.41
CA LEU A 209 -7.64 2.74 -10.85
C LEU A 209 -6.52 3.14 -11.83
N LYS A 210 -5.88 2.17 -12.48
CA LYS A 210 -4.82 2.44 -13.45
C LYS A 210 -5.31 3.22 -14.67
N ASN A 211 -6.50 2.91 -15.15
CA ASN A 211 -7.09 3.63 -16.30
C ASN A 211 -7.29 5.12 -15.96
N TYR A 212 -7.92 5.44 -14.83
CA TYR A 212 -8.10 6.83 -14.42
C TYR A 212 -6.77 7.53 -14.09
N ALA A 213 -5.82 6.80 -13.52
CA ALA A 213 -4.47 7.33 -13.30
C ALA A 213 -3.73 7.65 -14.61
N THR A 214 -3.95 6.86 -15.67
CA THR A 214 -3.40 7.16 -16.99
C THR A 214 -4.04 8.42 -17.58
N MET A 215 -5.36 8.56 -17.47
CA MET A 215 -6.06 9.78 -17.91
C MET A 215 -5.56 11.02 -17.13
N ALA A 216 -5.41 10.92 -15.83
CA ALA A 216 -4.90 12.02 -15.01
C ALA A 216 -3.45 12.42 -15.36
N ARG A 217 -2.60 11.46 -15.74
CA ARG A 217 -1.23 11.78 -16.20
C ARG A 217 -1.20 12.53 -17.51
N THR A 218 -2.16 12.26 -18.42
CA THR A 218 -2.27 13.03 -19.66
C THR A 218 -2.80 14.44 -19.44
N ALA A 219 -3.60 14.64 -18.40
CA ALA A 219 -4.12 15.96 -18.03
C ALA A 219 -3.08 16.80 -17.25
N THR A 220 -2.28 16.16 -16.39
CA THR A 220 -1.32 16.87 -15.53
C THR A 220 -0.02 16.06 -15.44
N GLU A 221 1.03 16.55 -16.07
CA GLU A 221 2.34 15.90 -16.08
C GLU A 221 2.93 15.81 -14.66
N ASN A 222 3.59 14.69 -14.36
CA ASN A 222 4.35 14.43 -13.13
C ASN A 222 3.57 14.44 -11.81
N LEU A 223 2.26 14.61 -11.80
CA LEU A 223 1.48 14.65 -10.57
C LEU A 223 1.21 13.23 -10.01
N ILE A 224 1.00 12.24 -10.89
CA ILE A 224 0.67 10.87 -10.51
C ILE A 224 1.81 9.91 -10.85
N PRO A 225 2.34 9.14 -9.87
CA PRO A 225 3.45 8.23 -10.11
C PRO A 225 3.08 7.14 -11.12
N GLU A 226 4.07 6.66 -11.89
CA GLU A 226 3.89 5.62 -12.90
C GLU A 226 3.27 4.34 -12.31
N LYS A 227 3.79 3.91 -11.15
CA LYS A 227 3.29 2.72 -10.45
C LYS A 227 2.25 3.11 -9.41
N ILE A 228 0.98 2.81 -9.72
CA ILE A 228 -0.14 3.03 -8.81
C ILE A 228 -0.87 1.71 -8.51
N SER A 229 -1.34 1.59 -7.29
CA SER A 229 -2.13 0.46 -6.81
C SER A 229 -3.15 0.93 -5.76
N PRO A 230 -4.17 0.13 -5.44
CA PRO A 230 -5.10 0.46 -4.33
C PRO A 230 -4.41 0.72 -3.00
N HIS A 231 -3.24 0.11 -2.76
CA HIS A 231 -2.44 0.39 -1.56
C HIS A 231 -1.87 1.81 -1.54
N CYS A 232 -1.61 2.41 -2.72
CA CYS A 232 -1.15 3.81 -2.78
C CYS A 232 -2.22 4.77 -2.23
N LEU A 233 -3.52 4.55 -2.52
CA LEU A 233 -4.61 5.36 -1.96
C LEU A 233 -4.68 5.25 -0.43
N ARG A 234 -4.53 4.05 0.11
CA ARG A 234 -4.46 3.81 1.55
C ARG A 234 -3.23 4.48 2.18
N HIS A 235 -2.06 4.40 1.55
CA HIS A 235 -0.86 5.08 1.99
C HIS A 235 -1.03 6.60 1.95
N SER A 236 -1.68 7.12 0.90
CA SER A 236 -2.00 8.55 0.78
C SER A 236 -2.90 9.02 1.93
N LYS A 237 -3.99 8.29 2.24
CA LYS A 237 -4.86 8.64 3.37
C LYS A 237 -4.08 8.65 4.68
N ALA A 238 -3.23 7.64 4.92
CA ALA A 238 -2.41 7.58 6.13
C ALA A 238 -1.45 8.77 6.25
N MET A 239 -0.77 9.13 5.15
CA MET A 239 0.14 10.28 5.10
C MET A 239 -0.61 11.60 5.31
N HIS A 240 -1.77 11.77 4.67
CA HIS A 240 -2.58 12.99 4.83
C HIS A 240 -3.13 13.15 6.24
N LEU A 241 -3.58 12.06 6.89
CA LEU A 241 -3.96 12.10 8.30
C LEU A 241 -2.79 12.48 9.20
N LEU A 242 -1.61 11.92 8.94
CA LEU A 242 -0.41 12.25 9.70
C LEU A 242 -0.01 13.72 9.51
N GLN A 243 -0.01 14.21 8.26
CA GLN A 243 0.30 15.60 7.92
C GLN A 243 -0.71 16.60 8.49
N ALA A 244 -1.96 16.15 8.68
CA ALA A 244 -2.98 16.92 9.40
C ALA A 244 -2.83 16.88 10.93
N GLY A 245 -1.78 16.23 11.46
CA GLY A 245 -1.51 16.18 12.90
C GLY A 245 -2.30 15.11 13.66
N VAL A 246 -2.96 14.18 12.97
CA VAL A 246 -3.71 13.11 13.63
C VAL A 246 -2.73 12.14 14.31
N ASN A 247 -3.00 11.80 15.57
CA ASN A 247 -2.18 10.87 16.34
C ASN A 247 -2.09 9.49 15.68
N LEU A 248 -0.88 8.90 15.69
CA LEU A 248 -0.58 7.59 15.10
C LEU A 248 -1.49 6.46 15.61
N VAL A 249 -1.96 6.55 16.85
CA VAL A 249 -2.89 5.57 17.43
C VAL A 249 -4.22 5.59 16.69
N TYR A 250 -4.78 6.78 16.44
CA TYR A 250 -6.02 6.92 15.67
C TYR A 250 -5.83 6.48 14.21
N ILE A 251 -4.70 6.83 13.60
CA ILE A 251 -4.36 6.37 12.24
C ILE A 251 -4.29 4.84 12.19
N ARG A 252 -3.65 4.21 13.18
CA ARG A 252 -3.60 2.75 13.34
C ARG A 252 -5.01 2.15 13.37
N ASP A 253 -5.88 2.72 14.18
CA ASP A 253 -7.24 2.21 14.40
C ASP A 253 -8.12 2.40 13.14
N ILE A 254 -8.07 3.56 12.50
CA ILE A 254 -8.74 3.83 11.22
C ILE A 254 -8.29 2.84 10.15
N LEU A 255 -6.98 2.61 10.02
CA LEU A 255 -6.43 1.68 9.05
C LEU A 255 -6.62 0.21 9.46
N GLY A 256 -6.88 -0.10 10.71
CA GLY A 256 -6.97 -1.47 11.24
C GLY A 256 -5.62 -2.20 11.16
N HIS A 257 -4.54 -1.55 11.58
CA HIS A 257 -3.26 -2.19 11.77
C HIS A 257 -3.22 -2.90 13.12
N VAL A 258 -2.74 -4.15 13.14
CA VAL A 258 -2.60 -4.94 14.37
C VAL A 258 -1.55 -4.34 15.29
N SER A 259 -0.50 -3.76 14.70
CA SER A 259 0.62 -3.17 15.43
C SER A 259 0.83 -1.71 15.01
N ILE A 260 1.16 -0.86 15.97
CA ILE A 260 1.52 0.55 15.74
C ILE A 260 2.79 0.67 14.88
N GLN A 261 3.70 -0.30 14.97
CA GLN A 261 4.93 -0.36 14.16
C GLN A 261 4.64 -0.33 12.65
N THR A 262 3.49 -0.89 12.23
CA THR A 262 3.05 -0.80 10.83
C THR A 262 2.66 0.63 10.45
N THR A 263 2.19 1.44 11.41
CA THR A 263 1.78 2.83 11.21
C THR A 263 2.99 3.78 11.34
N GLU A 264 3.99 3.44 12.16
CA GLU A 264 5.24 4.22 12.30
C GLU A 264 6.00 4.38 10.99
N VAL A 265 5.80 3.49 10.03
CA VAL A 265 6.41 3.61 8.69
C VAL A 265 6.04 4.94 8.04
N TYR A 266 4.81 5.44 8.26
CA TYR A 266 4.35 6.74 7.77
C TYR A 266 5.07 7.90 8.45
N ALA A 267 5.21 7.85 9.78
CA ALA A 267 5.96 8.87 10.53
C ALA A 267 7.45 8.93 10.12
N ARG A 268 8.03 7.77 9.78
CA ARG A 268 9.42 7.73 9.26
C ARG A 268 9.54 8.31 7.86
N ALA A 269 8.50 8.20 7.04
CA ALA A 269 8.46 8.71 5.66
C ALA A 269 8.16 10.21 5.59
N ASP A 270 7.55 10.80 6.63
CA ASP A 270 7.20 12.22 6.66
C ASP A 270 8.41 13.09 7.00
N SER A 271 9.05 13.62 5.96
CA SER A 271 10.15 14.56 6.10
C SER A 271 9.68 15.97 6.48
N LYS A 272 8.43 16.35 6.14
CA LYS A 272 7.88 17.67 6.40
C LYS A 272 7.65 17.91 7.89
N GLN A 273 6.96 17.00 8.57
CA GLN A 273 6.74 17.10 10.03
C GLN A 273 8.06 17.08 10.81
N LYS A 274 9.03 16.28 10.37
CA LYS A 274 10.37 16.27 11.01
C LYS A 274 11.06 17.62 10.89
N ARG A 275 11.00 18.24 9.71
CA ARG A 275 11.56 19.56 9.48
C ARG A 275 10.85 20.63 10.32
N GLU A 276 9.51 20.66 10.31
CA GLU A 276 8.72 21.58 11.11
C GLU A 276 8.95 21.40 12.61
N ALA A 277 9.10 20.16 13.10
CA ALA A 277 9.43 19.87 14.48
C ALA A 277 10.83 20.37 14.86
N LEU A 278 11.80 20.19 13.97
CA LEU A 278 13.16 20.72 14.15
C LEU A 278 13.15 22.27 14.14
N GLU A 279 12.43 22.88 13.21
CA GLU A 279 12.31 24.34 13.14
C GLU A 279 11.63 24.93 14.39
N LYS A 280 10.59 24.28 14.93
CA LYS A 280 9.93 24.71 16.16
C LYS A 280 10.78 24.55 17.43
N THR A 281 11.68 23.57 17.47
CA THR A 281 12.55 23.30 18.61
C THR A 281 13.92 23.95 18.47
N TYR A 282 14.19 24.58 17.32
CA TYR A 282 15.44 25.24 17.07
C TYR A 282 15.51 26.54 17.88
N THR A 283 16.09 26.46 19.05
CA THR A 283 16.63 27.62 19.75
C THR A 283 17.99 27.89 19.12
N SER A 284 18.20 29.08 18.58
CA SER A 284 19.50 29.46 18.00
C SER A 284 20.60 29.29 19.04
N ILE A 285 21.31 28.16 18.98
CA ILE A 285 22.47 27.88 19.86
C ILE A 285 23.73 28.51 19.27
N LEU A 286 23.68 28.87 17.99
CA LEU A 286 24.78 29.55 17.33
C LEU A 286 24.80 31.02 17.79
N PRO A 287 25.98 31.55 18.18
CA PRO A 287 26.13 32.97 18.41
C PRO A 287 25.56 33.66 17.14
N GLN A 288 24.66 34.61 17.35
CA GLN A 288 24.28 35.50 16.23
C GLN A 288 25.56 36.21 15.83
N GLY A 289 26.20 35.70 14.79
CA GLY A 289 27.23 36.46 14.10
C GLY A 289 26.56 37.76 13.66
N GLU A 290 27.15 38.87 13.98
CA GLU A 290 26.82 40.14 13.33
C GLU A 290 26.57 39.83 11.85
N ASP A 291 25.51 40.40 11.28
CA ASP A 291 25.22 40.30 9.85
C ASP A 291 26.49 40.63 9.07
N VAL A 292 27.33 39.65 8.84
CA VAL A 292 28.42 39.72 7.89
C VAL A 292 27.72 39.76 6.54
N LYS A 293 27.35 41.00 6.15
CA LYS A 293 27.03 41.28 4.75
C LYS A 293 28.13 40.64 3.96
N THR A 294 27.81 39.56 3.27
CA THR A 294 28.82 38.87 2.45
C THR A 294 29.47 39.92 1.55
N SER A 295 30.79 39.93 1.47
CA SER A 295 31.57 40.99 0.82
C SER A 295 31.07 41.33 -0.60
N TRP A 296 30.43 40.35 -1.27
CA TRP A 296 29.81 40.53 -2.59
C TRP A 296 28.49 41.34 -2.57
N GLU A 297 27.77 41.40 -1.43
CA GLU A 297 26.54 42.20 -1.29
C GLU A 297 26.85 43.71 -1.15
N SER A 298 28.05 44.07 -0.75
CA SER A 298 28.52 45.44 -0.67
C SER A 298 29.27 45.88 -1.92
N ASP A 299 29.64 44.93 -2.81
CA ASP A 299 30.41 45.24 -4.02
C ASP A 299 29.48 45.67 -5.16
N SER A 300 29.49 46.99 -5.43
CA SER A 300 28.68 47.61 -6.47
C SER A 300 29.16 47.26 -7.89
N GLU A 301 30.47 47.02 -8.07
CA GLU A 301 31.05 46.67 -9.36
C GLU A 301 30.66 45.23 -9.73
N LEU A 302 30.75 44.28 -8.80
CA LEU A 302 30.31 42.90 -8.99
C LEU A 302 28.82 42.83 -9.31
N LYS A 303 27.99 43.64 -8.63
CA LYS A 303 26.55 43.70 -8.93
C LYS A 303 26.25 44.25 -10.32
N SER A 304 26.99 45.25 -10.77
CA SER A 304 26.82 45.82 -12.12
C SER A 304 27.28 44.84 -13.20
N TRP A 305 28.35 44.11 -12.94
CA TRP A 305 28.87 43.07 -13.83
C TRP A 305 27.90 41.88 -13.93
N LEU A 306 27.37 41.38 -12.81
CA LEU A 306 26.35 40.33 -12.81
C LEU A 306 25.07 40.72 -13.56
N LYS A 307 24.64 41.97 -13.49
CA LYS A 307 23.52 42.49 -14.26
C LYS A 307 23.82 42.60 -15.77
N SER A 308 25.07 42.69 -16.17
CA SER A 308 25.47 42.75 -17.58
C SER A 308 25.52 41.38 -18.24
N LEU A 309 25.61 40.27 -17.47
CA LEU A 309 25.61 38.89 -17.96
C LEU A 309 24.22 38.34 -18.30
N GLY A 310 23.16 39.06 -17.94
CA GLY A 310 21.76 38.66 -18.18
C GLY A 310 21.09 39.35 -19.37
N ARG A 311 21.86 39.87 -20.32
CA ARG A 311 21.38 40.43 -21.59
C ARG A 311 21.84 39.63 -22.78
#